data_ef50625a5d7ffa6a3b86e663a704cf1f
#
_entry.id   ef50625a5d7ffa6a3b86e663a704cf1f
#
_cell.length_a   1.000
_cell.length_b   1.000
_cell.length_c   1.000
_cell.angle_alpha   90.00
_cell.angle_beta   90.00
_cell.angle_gamma   90.00
#
_symmetry.space_group_name_H-M   'P 1'
#
loop_
_entity.id
_entity.type
_entity.pdbx_description
1 polymer ?
#
loop_
_entity_poly.entity_id
_entity_poly.type
_entity_poly.pdbx_seq_one_letter_code
_entity_poly.pdbx_strand_id
1 'polypeptide(L)'
;MPDIEYFYSAHSAFAYLGSARLMEIAGAAGATIVHKPVDLLRVMVDSGAGSTRERGDRHRDYYFGREIERWAEWRDAPVVTGMPTYHWNDTTLANGVLIAGIQ
;
A
#
# COMPACT_ATOMS: atom_id res chain seq x y z
N MET A 1 3.28 -12.45 23.01
CA MET A 1 3.43 -12.44 21.55
C MET A 1 3.72 -11.02 21.09
N PRO A 2 4.73 -10.81 20.26
CA PRO A 2 5.02 -9.45 19.78
C PRO A 2 3.90 -8.96 18.87
N ASP A 3 3.54 -7.70 19.01
CA ASP A 3 2.59 -7.04 18.14
C ASP A 3 3.33 -6.16 17.13
N ILE A 4 2.90 -6.20 15.89
CA ILE A 4 3.41 -5.37 14.81
C ILE A 4 2.32 -4.40 14.38
N GLU A 5 2.48 -3.12 14.65
CA GLU A 5 1.57 -2.11 14.14
C GLU A 5 1.84 -1.88 12.65
N TYR A 6 0.84 -2.14 11.82
CA TYR A 6 0.95 -2.05 10.36
C TYR A 6 0.10 -0.89 9.84
N PHE A 7 0.78 0.20 9.51
CA PHE A 7 0.17 1.39 8.92
C PHE A 7 0.23 1.28 7.41
N TYR A 8 -0.92 1.27 6.75
CA TYR A 8 -1.00 1.11 5.31
C TYR A 8 -2.25 1.78 4.73
N SER A 9 -2.29 1.90 3.41
CA SER A 9 -3.44 2.46 2.71
C SER A 9 -3.93 1.50 1.63
N ALA A 10 -5.24 1.42 1.46
CA ALA A 10 -5.86 0.72 0.33
C ALA A 10 -5.42 1.27 -1.03
N HIS A 11 -4.89 2.49 -1.05
CA HIS A 11 -4.40 3.17 -2.25
C HIS A 11 -3.01 2.68 -2.71
N SER A 12 -2.25 2.02 -1.85
CA SER A 12 -0.86 1.68 -2.13
C SER A 12 -0.72 0.33 -2.84
N ALA A 13 -0.26 0.34 -4.09
CA ALA A 13 0.11 -0.88 -4.81
C ALA A 13 1.26 -1.63 -4.11
N PHE A 14 2.21 -0.91 -3.53
CA PHE A 14 3.33 -1.55 -2.82
C PHE A 14 2.89 -2.22 -1.52
N ALA A 15 1.92 -1.65 -0.81
CA ALA A 15 1.31 -2.32 0.34
C ALA A 15 0.61 -3.62 -0.09
N TYR A 16 -0.13 -3.60 -1.19
CA TYR A 16 -0.73 -4.80 -1.76
C TYR A 16 0.33 -5.87 -2.10
N LEU A 17 1.38 -5.48 -2.80
CA LEU A 17 2.44 -6.41 -3.23
C LEU A 17 3.21 -7.03 -2.06
N GLY A 18 3.31 -6.33 -0.93
CA GLY A 18 4.01 -6.80 0.27
C GLY A 18 3.14 -7.51 1.29
N SER A 19 1.81 -7.41 1.19
CA SER A 19 0.90 -7.81 2.28
C SER A 19 0.93 -9.31 2.56
N ALA A 20 0.88 -10.16 1.54
CA ALA A 20 0.91 -11.62 1.72
C ALA A 20 2.22 -12.06 2.38
N ARG A 21 3.33 -11.50 1.95
CA ARG A 21 4.65 -11.82 2.52
C ARG A 21 4.78 -11.34 3.97
N LEU A 22 4.24 -10.17 4.30
CA LEU A 22 4.21 -9.69 5.68
C LEU A 22 3.43 -10.63 6.60
N MET A 23 2.26 -11.10 6.16
CA MET A 23 1.44 -12.04 6.93
C MET A 23 2.17 -13.38 7.14
N GLU A 24 2.86 -13.87 6.12
CA GLU A 24 3.65 -15.09 6.17
C GLU A 24 4.79 -14.98 7.19
N ILE A 25 5.55 -13.89 7.16
CA ILE A 25 6.66 -13.62 8.09
C ILE A 25 6.13 -13.48 9.52
N ALA A 26 5.08 -12.71 9.71
CA ALA A 26 4.47 -12.51 11.03
C ALA A 26 3.94 -13.82 11.61
N GLY A 27 3.27 -14.64 10.79
CA GLY A 27 2.79 -15.95 11.20
C GLY A 27 3.92 -16.88 11.61
N ALA A 28 4.99 -16.93 10.83
CA ALA A 28 6.17 -17.76 11.14
C ALA A 28 6.88 -17.32 12.42
N ALA A 29 6.85 -16.00 12.73
CA ALA A 29 7.44 -15.45 13.94
C ALA A 29 6.50 -15.49 15.16
N GLY A 30 5.26 -15.96 15.00
CA GLY A 30 4.26 -15.93 16.06
C GLY A 30 3.84 -14.50 16.47
N ALA A 31 3.96 -13.54 15.55
CA ALA A 31 3.60 -12.15 15.78
C ALA A 31 2.17 -11.84 15.36
N THR A 32 1.53 -10.93 16.07
CA THR A 32 0.20 -10.42 15.73
C THR A 32 0.33 -9.15 14.90
N ILE A 33 -0.42 -9.05 13.82
CA ILE A 33 -0.53 -7.81 13.04
C ILE A 33 -1.68 -6.98 13.58
N VAL A 34 -1.38 -5.76 13.99
CA VAL A 34 -2.39 -4.76 14.37
C VAL A 34 -2.58 -3.83 13.18
N HIS A 35 -3.67 -4.01 12.46
CA HIS A 35 -3.96 -3.26 11.23
C HIS A 35 -4.36 -1.82 11.54
N LYS A 36 -3.68 -0.87 10.93
CA LYS A 36 -3.93 0.57 11.10
C LYS A 36 -3.99 1.27 9.74
N PRO A 37 -5.11 1.09 8.98
CA PRO A 37 -5.28 1.78 7.71
C PRO A 37 -5.24 3.30 7.87
N VAL A 38 -4.54 3.99 6.96
CA VAL A 38 -4.33 5.43 7.01
C VAL A 38 -4.66 6.10 5.66
N ASP A 39 -4.94 7.40 5.70
CA ASP A 39 -5.00 8.23 4.51
C ASP A 39 -3.56 8.57 4.08
N LEU A 40 -3.04 7.80 3.12
CA LEU A 40 -1.65 7.91 2.67
C LEU A 40 -1.32 9.31 2.13
N LEU A 41 -2.21 9.90 1.34
CA LEU A 41 -1.94 11.20 0.73
C LEU A 41 -1.78 12.29 1.78
N ARG A 42 -2.61 12.26 2.82
CA ARG A 42 -2.50 13.19 3.94
C ARG A 42 -1.23 12.97 4.75
N VAL A 43 -0.90 11.72 5.03
CA VAL A 43 0.35 11.37 5.74
C VAL A 43 1.57 11.87 4.97
N MET A 44 1.59 11.71 3.65
CA MET A 44 2.69 12.20 2.81
C MET A 44 2.85 13.72 2.92
N VAL A 45 1.75 14.48 2.87
CA VAL A 45 1.78 15.93 2.98
C VAL A 45 2.23 16.35 4.38
N ASP A 46 1.61 15.81 5.42
CA ASP A 46 1.87 16.18 6.81
C ASP A 46 3.30 15.82 7.27
N SER A 47 3.88 14.76 6.69
CA SER A 47 5.28 14.36 6.98
C SER A 47 6.34 15.16 6.23
N GLY A 48 5.94 16.06 5.33
CA GLY A 48 6.87 16.83 4.50
C GLY A 48 7.40 16.10 3.28
N ALA A 49 6.90 14.88 2.98
CA ALA A 49 7.32 14.13 1.79
C ALA A 49 6.77 14.72 0.48
N GLY A 50 5.78 15.60 0.57
CA GLY A 50 5.13 16.19 -0.59
C GLY A 50 4.18 15.21 -1.32
N SER A 51 3.59 15.69 -2.41
CA SER A 51 2.73 14.86 -3.24
C SER A 51 3.50 14.16 -4.36
N THR A 52 2.91 13.09 -4.91
CA THR A 52 3.49 12.41 -6.08
C THR A 52 3.54 13.31 -7.32
N ARG A 53 2.70 14.35 -7.39
CA ARG A 53 2.68 15.32 -8.49
C ARG A 53 3.94 16.18 -8.56
N GLU A 54 4.63 16.35 -7.43
CA GLU A 54 5.88 17.13 -7.34
C GLU A 54 7.09 16.34 -7.87
N ARG A 55 6.93 15.05 -8.10
CA ARG A 55 7.97 14.20 -8.65
C ARG A 55 8.00 14.26 -10.17
N GLY A 56 9.20 14.15 -10.77
CA GLY A 56 9.38 14.16 -12.22
C GLY A 56 8.69 12.96 -12.90
N ASP A 57 8.32 13.14 -14.17
CA ASP A 57 7.61 12.11 -14.94
C ASP A 57 8.40 10.80 -15.04
N ARG A 58 9.71 10.87 -15.27
CA ARG A 58 10.58 9.69 -15.33
C ARG A 58 10.57 8.89 -14.03
N HIS A 59 10.57 9.60 -12.89
CA HIS A 59 10.49 8.96 -11.58
C HIS A 59 9.15 8.25 -11.40
N ARG A 60 8.04 8.92 -11.75
CA ARG A 60 6.69 8.33 -11.64
C ARG A 60 6.52 7.13 -12.56
N ASP A 61 6.97 7.22 -13.81
CA ASP A 61 6.86 6.13 -14.78
C ASP A 61 7.65 4.90 -14.35
N TYR A 62 8.85 5.10 -13.82
CA TYR A 62 9.64 4.00 -13.30
C TYR A 62 9.04 3.43 -12.02
N TYR A 63 8.76 4.28 -11.03
CA TYR A 63 8.37 3.85 -9.69
C TYR A 63 6.98 3.21 -9.67
N PHE A 64 6.01 3.84 -10.32
CA PHE A 64 4.63 3.35 -10.38
C PHE A 64 4.34 2.45 -11.59
N GLY A 65 5.23 2.33 -12.53
CA GLY A 65 5.11 1.43 -13.67
C GLY A 65 6.04 0.23 -13.52
N ARG A 66 7.28 0.42 -13.90
CA ARG A 66 8.28 -0.65 -13.97
C ARG A 66 8.51 -1.38 -12.65
N GLU A 67 8.61 -0.63 -11.55
CA GLU A 67 8.90 -1.20 -10.25
C GLU A 67 7.72 -2.06 -9.75
N ILE A 68 6.49 -1.62 -9.97
CA ILE A 68 5.29 -2.41 -9.64
C ILE A 68 5.27 -3.70 -10.45
N GLU A 69 5.56 -3.65 -11.75
CA GLU A 69 5.62 -4.85 -12.60
C GLU A 69 6.65 -5.86 -12.08
N ARG A 70 7.84 -5.39 -11.75
CA ARG A 70 8.93 -6.25 -11.25
C ARG A 70 8.56 -6.92 -9.92
N TRP A 71 7.99 -6.18 -8.98
CA TRP A 71 7.55 -6.75 -7.72
C TRP A 71 6.34 -7.67 -7.88
N ALA A 72 5.43 -7.37 -8.80
CA ALA A 72 4.31 -8.26 -9.11
C ALA A 72 4.80 -9.62 -9.62
N GLU A 73 5.78 -9.64 -10.51
CA GLU A 73 6.42 -10.88 -10.99
C GLU A 73 7.11 -11.62 -9.83
N TRP A 74 7.89 -10.92 -9.04
CA TRP A 74 8.64 -11.53 -7.94
C TRP A 74 7.72 -12.13 -6.87
N ARG A 75 6.59 -11.49 -6.60
CA ARG A 75 5.60 -11.93 -5.60
C ARG A 75 4.54 -12.87 -6.17
N ASP A 76 4.53 -13.09 -7.47
CA ASP A 76 3.45 -13.82 -8.16
C ASP A 76 2.07 -13.25 -7.80
N ALA A 77 1.96 -11.92 -7.82
CA ALA A 77 0.75 -11.19 -7.46
C ALA A 77 0.10 -10.60 -8.70
N PRO A 78 -1.21 -10.83 -8.94
CA PRO A 78 -1.89 -10.24 -10.09
C PRO A 78 -2.04 -8.73 -9.91
N VAL A 79 -1.68 -7.97 -10.95
CA VAL A 79 -1.86 -6.52 -11.00
C VAL A 79 -2.49 -6.13 -12.34
N VAL A 80 -3.26 -5.04 -12.34
CA VAL A 80 -3.79 -4.48 -13.58
C VAL A 80 -2.69 -3.72 -14.31
N THR A 81 -2.77 -3.69 -15.64
CA THR A 81 -1.87 -2.90 -16.46
C THR A 81 -2.28 -1.43 -16.41
N GLY A 82 -1.35 -0.57 -16.03
CA GLY A 82 -1.55 0.87 -15.98
C GLY A 82 -2.35 1.34 -14.76
N MET A 83 -2.77 2.59 -14.80
CA MET A 83 -3.46 3.26 -13.70
C MET A 83 -4.95 2.87 -13.68
N PRO A 84 -5.50 2.41 -12.55
CA PRO A 84 -6.95 2.19 -12.44
C PRO A 84 -7.74 3.46 -12.70
N THR A 85 -8.93 3.31 -13.31
CA THR A 85 -9.78 4.44 -13.74
C THR A 85 -10.08 5.42 -12.60
N TYR A 86 -10.38 4.89 -11.43
CA TYR A 86 -10.79 5.69 -10.26
C TYR A 86 -9.71 5.77 -9.17
N HIS A 87 -8.46 5.59 -9.55
CA HIS A 87 -7.34 5.50 -8.61
C HIS A 87 -7.21 6.73 -7.68
N TRP A 88 -7.57 7.90 -8.18
CA TRP A 88 -7.44 9.16 -7.45
C TRP A 88 -8.69 9.58 -6.68
N ASN A 89 -9.72 8.72 -6.64
CA ASN A 89 -10.88 8.97 -5.81
C ASN A 89 -10.50 8.94 -4.32
N ASP A 90 -11.31 9.61 -3.51
CA ASP A 90 -11.16 9.60 -2.06
C ASP A 90 -11.18 8.15 -1.51
N THR A 91 -10.21 7.83 -0.65
CA THR A 91 -10.04 6.47 -0.10
C THR A 91 -10.74 6.25 1.24
N THR A 92 -11.50 7.22 1.73
CA THR A 92 -12.18 7.14 3.04
C THR A 92 -13.06 5.91 3.14
N LEU A 93 -13.86 5.65 2.12
CA LEU A 93 -14.74 4.47 2.12
C LEU A 93 -13.94 3.16 2.08
N ALA A 94 -12.94 3.06 1.24
CA ALA A 94 -12.11 1.86 1.13
C ALA A 94 -11.34 1.58 2.43
N ASN A 95 -10.73 2.60 3.02
CA ASN A 95 -10.07 2.48 4.32
C ASN A 95 -11.05 2.16 5.44
N GLY A 96 -12.25 2.72 5.39
CA GLY A 96 -13.33 2.41 6.32
C GLY A 96 -13.76 0.95 6.28
N VAL A 97 -13.82 0.35 5.09
CA VAL A 97 -14.09 -1.09 4.92
C VAL A 97 -12.99 -1.93 5.56
N LEU A 98 -11.73 -1.57 5.38
CA LEU A 98 -10.60 -2.25 6.03
C LEU A 98 -10.71 -2.17 7.55
N ILE A 99 -11.00 -1.00 8.10
CA ILE A 99 -11.17 -0.81 9.55
C ILE A 99 -12.34 -1.64 10.08
N ALA A 100 -13.46 -1.65 9.39
CA ALA A 100 -14.62 -2.46 9.77
C ALA A 100 -14.32 -3.96 9.77
N GLY A 101 -13.49 -4.43 8.85
CA GLY A 101 -13.06 -5.83 8.77
C GLY A 101 -12.16 -6.29 9.92
N ILE A 102 -11.54 -5.36 10.65
CA ILE A 102 -10.68 -5.65 11.81
C ILE A 102 -11.52 -6.00 13.04
N GLN A 103 -12.71 -5.47 13.14
CA GLN A 103 -13.63 -5.67 14.26
C GLN A 103 -14.43 -6.97 14.11
#